data_87a9db81de8b85b870e44c7ed6c56961
#
_entry.id   87a9db81de8b85b870e44c7ed6c56961
#
_cell.length_a   1.000
_cell.length_b   1.000
_cell.length_c   1.000
_cell.angle_alpha   90.00
_cell.angle_beta   90.00
_cell.angle_gamma   90.00
#
_symmetry.space_group_name_H-M   'P 1'
#
loop_
_entity.id
_entity.type
_entity.pdbx_description
1 polymer ?
#
loop_
_entity_poly.entity_id
_entity_poly.type
_entity_poly.pdbx_seq_one_letter_code
_entity_poly.pdbx_strand_id
1 'polypeptide(L)'
;MKLKFFLASSACLALSLQAQNTTDSISVKPNEVQKNVTLTIPSWAPHISGTIRTKGEYQTEEKEGRFEVRNARVAFDGNVLPNVIYKAEIDFSDEGQIKMLDAYAGIKPLKAFSLRLGQMRVPFSIDAHRSPHQQYFANRSFIAKQVGNVRDVGLTFGYTFDKIPLTLEAGTFNGSGLTNQKDYWTKTLNFSAKAQYVLPFGLTLQGSIQKISPNGGAVYLYDGGATLHCGNWTIEGEYLRKHYTNNTFSDVNAIDAFVCYRLPLQRVFDHVSFLERYDQMGNHSNGQLNADGVLQIDDAARKRVTSGVTFSFSKKINADIRLNYEKYFYDNKALAKPSERDKAVIELMVHF
;
A
#
# COMPACT_ATOMS: atom_id res chain seq x y z
N MET A 1 -28.08 -11.73 -26.57
CA MET A 1 -27.03 -10.68 -26.36
C MET A 1 -26.18 -10.88 -25.10
N LYS A 2 -26.27 -12.06 -24.38
CA LYS A 2 -25.51 -12.36 -23.15
C LYS A 2 -24.28 -13.27 -23.36
N LEU A 3 -24.10 -13.85 -24.56
CA LEU A 3 -23.02 -14.85 -24.81
C LEU A 3 -21.70 -14.22 -25.33
N LYS A 4 -21.76 -13.02 -25.92
CA LYS A 4 -20.55 -12.37 -26.49
C LYS A 4 -19.67 -11.66 -25.45
N PHE A 5 -20.23 -11.29 -24.29
CA PHE A 5 -19.45 -10.64 -23.21
C PHE A 5 -18.59 -11.62 -22.41
N PHE A 6 -19.01 -12.88 -22.32
CA PHE A 6 -18.29 -13.91 -21.56
C PHE A 6 -17.03 -14.41 -22.30
N LEU A 7 -17.05 -14.39 -23.64
CA LEU A 7 -15.89 -14.80 -24.46
C LEU A 7 -14.79 -13.74 -24.49
N ALA A 8 -15.13 -12.46 -24.37
CA ALA A 8 -14.14 -11.38 -24.34
C ALA A 8 -13.35 -11.32 -23.01
N SER A 9 -14.01 -11.64 -21.87
CA SER A 9 -13.34 -11.65 -20.57
C SER A 9 -12.38 -12.85 -20.41
N SER A 10 -12.75 -14.00 -20.99
CA SER A 10 -11.88 -15.20 -20.98
C SER A 10 -10.64 -15.03 -21.84
N ALA A 11 -10.73 -14.28 -22.95
CA ALA A 11 -9.59 -14.01 -23.81
C ALA A 11 -8.56 -13.04 -23.16
N CYS A 12 -9.01 -12.05 -22.38
CA CYS A 12 -8.12 -11.15 -21.66
C CYS A 12 -7.38 -11.85 -20.52
N LEU A 13 -8.03 -12.78 -19.80
CA LEU A 13 -7.38 -13.56 -18.75
C LEU A 13 -6.35 -14.55 -19.31
N ALA A 14 -6.62 -15.16 -20.48
CA ALA A 14 -5.68 -16.05 -21.14
C ALA A 14 -4.42 -15.35 -21.66
N LEU A 15 -4.54 -14.09 -22.10
CA LEU A 15 -3.41 -13.27 -22.55
C LEU A 15 -2.49 -12.81 -21.40
N SER A 16 -3.02 -12.57 -20.21
CA SER A 16 -2.21 -12.17 -19.06
C SER A 16 -1.40 -13.32 -18.46
N LEU A 17 -1.90 -14.54 -18.52
CA LEU A 17 -1.18 -15.75 -18.09
C LEU A 17 -0.05 -16.16 -19.05
N GLN A 18 -0.16 -15.82 -20.34
CA GLN A 18 0.88 -16.11 -21.34
C GLN A 18 2.02 -15.09 -21.36
N ALA A 19 1.82 -13.88 -20.85
CA ALA A 19 2.87 -12.85 -20.80
C ALA A 19 3.95 -13.10 -19.75
N GLN A 20 3.76 -14.07 -18.85
CA GLN A 20 4.74 -14.43 -17.81
C GLN A 20 5.63 -15.63 -18.18
N ASN A 21 5.34 -16.35 -19.26
CA ASN A 21 6.17 -17.48 -19.69
C ASN A 21 6.81 -17.21 -21.05
N THR A 22 8.11 -17.13 -21.05
CA THR A 22 9.02 -17.28 -22.19
C THR A 22 8.52 -18.32 -23.19
N THR A 23 8.35 -17.90 -24.46
CA THR A 23 8.35 -18.72 -25.69
C THR A 23 7.78 -20.13 -25.56
N ASP A 24 6.45 -20.27 -25.38
CA ASP A 24 5.80 -21.54 -25.68
C ASP A 24 5.00 -21.42 -26.97
N SER A 25 5.45 -22.18 -27.96
CA SER A 25 4.82 -22.36 -29.27
C SER A 25 3.54 -23.17 -29.12
N ILE A 26 2.41 -22.63 -29.53
CA ILE A 26 1.15 -23.38 -29.63
C ILE A 26 1.24 -24.33 -30.83
N SER A 27 1.29 -25.63 -30.55
CA SER A 27 1.29 -26.70 -31.55
C SER A 27 -0.16 -27.04 -31.96
N VAL A 28 -0.52 -26.77 -33.20
CA VAL A 28 -1.78 -27.24 -33.83
C VAL A 28 -1.45 -28.49 -34.66
N LYS A 29 -2.32 -29.53 -34.60
CA LYS A 29 -2.14 -30.87 -35.17
C LYS A 29 -1.87 -30.91 -36.69
N PRO A 30 -1.20 -31.98 -37.20
CA PRO A 30 -0.48 -31.95 -38.46
C PRO A 30 -1.39 -32.16 -39.66
N ASN A 31 -1.74 -31.10 -40.34
CA ASN A 31 -2.01 -31.07 -41.79
C ASN A 31 -2.27 -29.65 -42.33
N GLU A 32 -1.95 -28.63 -41.57
CA GLU A 32 -1.93 -27.25 -42.08
C GLU A 32 -0.57 -26.62 -41.84
N VAL A 33 -0.10 -25.88 -42.81
CA VAL A 33 1.17 -25.15 -42.79
C VAL A 33 1.35 -24.44 -41.45
N GLN A 34 2.28 -24.89 -40.62
CA GLN A 34 2.67 -24.26 -39.36
C GLN A 34 3.19 -22.83 -39.66
N LYS A 35 2.32 -21.84 -39.62
CA LYS A 35 2.78 -20.45 -39.43
C LYS A 35 3.07 -20.29 -37.95
N ASN A 36 4.34 -20.26 -37.58
CA ASN A 36 4.76 -19.82 -36.27
C ASN A 36 4.34 -18.37 -36.11
N VAL A 37 3.20 -18.12 -35.45
CA VAL A 37 2.77 -16.78 -35.11
C VAL A 37 3.55 -16.35 -33.88
N THR A 38 4.67 -15.68 -34.08
CA THR A 38 5.39 -15.02 -33.00
C THR A 38 4.61 -13.75 -32.66
N LEU A 39 3.87 -13.79 -31.55
CA LEU A 39 3.21 -12.60 -31.01
C LEU A 39 4.29 -11.69 -30.41
N THR A 40 4.68 -10.68 -31.14
CA THR A 40 5.57 -9.62 -30.62
C THR A 40 4.73 -8.64 -29.82
N ILE A 41 4.87 -8.68 -28.48
CA ILE A 41 4.21 -7.69 -27.60
C ILE A 41 4.88 -6.34 -27.85
N PRO A 42 4.14 -5.27 -28.24
CA PRO A 42 4.70 -3.96 -28.45
C PRO A 42 5.36 -3.44 -27.15
N SER A 43 6.45 -2.70 -27.27
CA SER A 43 7.18 -2.14 -26.13
C SER A 43 6.36 -1.17 -25.25
N TRP A 44 5.27 -0.64 -25.80
CA TRP A 44 4.32 0.23 -25.09
C TRP A 44 3.18 -0.54 -24.41
N ALA A 45 3.05 -1.84 -24.63
CA ALA A 45 2.00 -2.64 -24.01
C ALA A 45 2.11 -2.56 -22.47
N PRO A 46 0.99 -2.34 -21.78
CA PRO A 46 1.03 -2.25 -20.32
C PRO A 46 1.37 -3.59 -19.68
N HIS A 47 2.19 -3.55 -18.64
CA HIS A 47 2.21 -4.59 -17.64
C HIS A 47 0.92 -4.51 -16.83
N ILE A 48 0.22 -5.63 -16.69
CA ILE A 48 -1.02 -5.73 -15.91
C ILE A 48 -0.73 -6.50 -14.65
N SER A 49 -1.09 -5.93 -13.51
CA SER A 49 -1.00 -6.61 -12.23
C SER A 49 -2.27 -6.40 -11.43
N GLY A 50 -2.56 -7.28 -10.50
CA GLY A 50 -3.74 -7.15 -9.68
C GLY A 50 -3.58 -7.76 -8.29
N THR A 51 -4.41 -7.30 -7.35
CA THR A 51 -4.45 -7.82 -5.99
C THR A 51 -5.89 -7.90 -5.52
N ILE A 52 -6.32 -9.09 -5.12
CA ILE A 52 -7.62 -9.31 -4.49
C ILE A 52 -7.36 -9.70 -3.05
N ARG A 53 -8.04 -9.03 -2.11
CA ARG A 53 -8.02 -9.34 -0.68
C ARG A 53 -9.44 -9.41 -0.16
N THR A 54 -9.76 -10.57 0.39
CA THR A 54 -11.04 -10.81 1.04
C THR A 54 -10.78 -11.25 2.47
N LYS A 55 -11.57 -10.78 3.42
CA LYS A 55 -11.39 -11.15 4.82
C LYS A 55 -12.70 -11.41 5.54
N GLY A 56 -12.62 -12.27 6.55
CA GLY A 56 -13.62 -12.43 7.59
C GLY A 56 -13.05 -11.91 8.91
N GLU A 57 -13.83 -11.18 9.66
CA GLU A 57 -13.49 -10.67 10.99
C GLU A 57 -14.54 -11.12 12.02
N TYR A 58 -14.09 -11.48 13.20
CA TYR A 58 -14.96 -11.82 14.33
C TYR A 58 -14.49 -11.09 15.59
N GLN A 59 -15.33 -10.20 16.10
CA GLN A 59 -15.09 -9.46 17.34
C GLN A 59 -15.40 -10.37 18.53
N THR A 60 -14.40 -10.59 19.37
CA THR A 60 -14.51 -11.57 20.46
C THR A 60 -15.32 -11.07 21.64
N GLU A 61 -15.39 -9.75 21.88
CA GLU A 61 -16.16 -9.16 22.98
C GLU A 61 -17.63 -8.96 22.60
N GLU A 62 -17.90 -8.34 21.45
CA GLU A 62 -19.26 -8.06 20.98
C GLU A 62 -19.92 -9.31 20.35
N LYS A 63 -19.12 -10.34 20.05
CA LYS A 63 -19.56 -11.59 19.38
C LYS A 63 -20.20 -11.36 18.02
N GLU A 64 -19.68 -10.38 17.28
CA GLU A 64 -20.14 -10.00 15.95
C GLU A 64 -19.12 -10.40 14.89
N GLY A 65 -19.59 -10.79 13.72
CA GLY A 65 -18.76 -11.16 12.60
C GLY A 65 -19.14 -10.44 11.32
N ARG A 66 -18.16 -10.26 10.41
CA ARG A 66 -18.39 -9.72 9.07
C ARG A 66 -17.47 -10.36 8.04
N PHE A 67 -17.92 -10.34 6.80
CA PHE A 67 -17.08 -10.58 5.63
C PHE A 67 -16.90 -9.28 4.83
N GLU A 68 -15.74 -9.13 4.23
CA GLU A 68 -15.38 -7.90 3.52
C GLU A 68 -14.50 -8.21 2.31
N VAL A 69 -14.80 -7.58 1.17
CA VAL A 69 -13.84 -7.44 0.07
C VAL A 69 -13.00 -6.20 0.37
N ARG A 70 -11.81 -6.43 0.92
CA ARG A 70 -10.94 -5.33 1.36
C ARG A 70 -10.31 -4.56 0.21
N ASN A 71 -9.89 -5.27 -0.83
CA ASN A 71 -9.35 -4.69 -2.06
C ASN A 71 -9.63 -5.59 -3.26
N ALA A 72 -9.91 -4.98 -4.39
CA ALA A 72 -9.98 -5.61 -5.71
C ALA A 72 -9.25 -4.72 -6.72
N ARG A 73 -7.91 -4.71 -6.68
CA ARG A 73 -7.06 -3.78 -7.44
C ARG A 73 -6.62 -4.35 -8.76
N VAL A 74 -6.60 -3.48 -9.77
CA VAL A 74 -5.94 -3.73 -11.05
C VAL A 74 -5.08 -2.51 -11.39
N ALA A 75 -3.86 -2.75 -11.80
CA ALA A 75 -2.92 -1.73 -12.23
C ALA A 75 -2.43 -1.99 -13.65
N PHE A 76 -2.25 -0.93 -14.38
CA PHE A 76 -1.66 -0.87 -15.71
C PHE A 76 -0.47 0.09 -15.63
N ASP A 77 0.73 -0.40 -15.86
CA ASP A 77 1.93 0.42 -15.89
C ASP A 77 2.84 0.04 -17.07
N GLY A 78 3.64 0.99 -17.53
CA GLY A 78 4.50 0.75 -18.66
C GLY A 78 5.28 1.97 -19.11
N ASN A 79 5.92 1.80 -20.27
CA ASN A 79 6.70 2.85 -20.90
C ASN A 79 6.17 3.09 -22.32
N VAL A 80 5.69 4.30 -22.60
CA VAL A 80 5.32 4.69 -23.98
C VAL A 80 6.57 4.85 -24.83
N LEU A 81 7.61 5.43 -24.22
CA LEU A 81 8.97 5.57 -24.76
C LEU A 81 9.96 5.10 -23.67
N PRO A 82 11.23 4.82 -23.98
CA PRO A 82 12.20 4.33 -23.00
C PRO A 82 12.30 5.20 -21.74
N ASN A 83 12.02 6.48 -21.85
CA ASN A 83 12.09 7.47 -20.77
C ASN A 83 10.74 8.10 -20.38
N VAL A 84 9.61 7.64 -20.97
CA VAL A 84 8.25 8.12 -20.64
C VAL A 84 7.46 7.00 -20.04
N ILE A 85 7.12 7.14 -18.75
CA ILE A 85 6.40 6.16 -17.95
C ILE A 85 4.97 6.61 -17.69
N TYR A 86 4.10 5.64 -17.46
CA TYR A 86 2.72 5.87 -17.01
C TYR A 86 2.27 4.80 -16.02
N LYS A 87 1.28 5.13 -15.22
CA LYS A 87 0.57 4.17 -14.38
C LYS A 87 -0.87 4.60 -14.20
N ALA A 88 -1.78 3.61 -14.23
CA ALA A 88 -3.16 3.72 -13.78
C ALA A 88 -3.45 2.54 -12.84
N GLU A 89 -4.02 2.79 -11.66
CA GLU A 89 -4.42 1.76 -10.69
C GLU A 89 -5.81 2.08 -10.16
N ILE A 90 -6.71 1.11 -10.27
CA ILE A 90 -8.09 1.21 -9.79
C ILE A 90 -8.28 0.15 -8.71
N ASP A 91 -8.93 0.52 -7.62
CA ASP A 91 -9.50 -0.40 -6.64
C ASP A 91 -11.01 -0.49 -6.89
N PHE A 92 -11.48 -1.61 -7.40
CA PHE A 92 -12.90 -1.86 -7.66
C PHE A 92 -13.69 -2.14 -6.39
N SER A 93 -12.99 -2.38 -5.27
CA SER A 93 -13.61 -2.52 -3.95
C SER A 93 -12.61 -2.15 -2.87
N ASP A 94 -12.60 -0.88 -2.45
CA ASP A 94 -11.97 -0.44 -1.21
C ASP A 94 -13.06 -0.27 -0.18
N GLU A 95 -13.32 -1.33 0.58
CA GLU A 95 -14.43 -1.40 1.54
C GLU A 95 -15.81 -1.14 0.87
N GLY A 96 -16.01 -1.69 -0.34
CA GLY A 96 -17.24 -1.54 -1.12
C GLY A 96 -17.32 -0.30 -2.01
N GLN A 97 -16.25 0.52 -2.08
CA GLN A 97 -16.20 1.71 -2.93
C GLN A 97 -15.18 1.55 -4.05
N ILE A 98 -15.54 2.04 -5.24
CA ILE A 98 -14.60 2.11 -6.38
C ILE A 98 -13.77 3.38 -6.23
N LYS A 99 -12.44 3.24 -6.29
CA LYS A 99 -11.50 4.37 -6.17
C LYS A 99 -10.42 4.30 -7.24
N MET A 100 -10.22 5.40 -7.98
CA MET A 100 -9.00 5.61 -8.75
C MET A 100 -7.86 5.87 -7.76
N LEU A 101 -6.84 5.03 -7.76
CA LEU A 101 -5.73 5.12 -6.81
C LEU A 101 -4.54 5.88 -7.41
N ASP A 102 -3.94 5.35 -8.46
CA ASP A 102 -2.84 5.98 -9.16
C ASP A 102 -3.26 6.34 -10.59
N ALA A 103 -2.94 7.55 -11.04
CA ALA A 103 -3.15 8.03 -12.40
C ALA A 103 -2.10 9.10 -12.69
N TYR A 104 -0.93 8.68 -13.19
CA TYR A 104 0.16 9.61 -13.47
C TYR A 104 0.91 9.27 -14.75
N ALA A 105 1.51 10.28 -15.34
CA ALA A 105 2.57 10.17 -16.33
C ALA A 105 3.89 10.70 -15.75
N GLY A 106 4.99 10.22 -16.28
CA GLY A 106 6.30 10.66 -15.79
C GLY A 106 7.39 10.53 -16.85
N ILE A 107 8.51 11.14 -16.57
CA ILE A 107 9.71 11.06 -17.39
C ILE A 107 10.91 10.62 -16.56
N LYS A 108 11.80 9.86 -17.20
CA LYS A 108 13.10 9.44 -16.66
C LYS A 108 14.21 9.93 -17.59
N PRO A 109 14.54 11.24 -17.56
CA PRO A 109 15.54 11.80 -18.47
C PRO A 109 16.92 11.18 -18.27
N LEU A 110 17.19 10.69 -17.07
CA LEU A 110 18.37 9.92 -16.68
C LEU A 110 17.91 8.65 -15.94
N LYS A 111 18.72 7.58 -15.96
CA LYS A 111 18.42 6.33 -15.21
C LYS A 111 18.17 6.59 -13.73
N ALA A 112 18.95 7.50 -13.14
CA ALA A 112 18.87 7.83 -11.73
C ALA A 112 17.71 8.76 -11.35
N PHE A 113 17.16 9.54 -12.31
CA PHE A 113 16.19 10.60 -12.04
C PHE A 113 14.82 10.28 -12.61
N SER A 114 13.78 10.55 -11.83
CA SER A 114 12.39 10.43 -12.25
C SER A 114 11.57 11.66 -11.87
N LEU A 115 10.68 12.08 -12.75
CA LEU A 115 9.69 13.12 -12.53
C LEU A 115 8.32 12.53 -12.85
N ARG A 116 7.34 12.70 -11.96
CA ARG A 116 5.97 12.20 -12.15
C ARG A 116 4.96 13.30 -11.83
N LEU A 117 3.93 13.41 -12.65
CA LEU A 117 2.82 14.35 -12.47
C LEU A 117 1.50 13.59 -12.55
N GLY A 118 0.62 13.83 -11.61
CA GLY A 118 -0.70 13.20 -11.50
C GLY A 118 -1.02 12.73 -10.11
N GLN A 119 -1.95 11.78 -10.00
CA GLN A 119 -2.35 11.17 -8.75
C GLN A 119 -1.47 9.98 -8.43
N MET A 120 -0.82 9.98 -7.26
CA MET A 120 0.12 8.94 -6.88
C MET A 120 0.27 8.84 -5.37
N ARG A 121 0.97 7.81 -4.91
CA ARG A 121 1.35 7.69 -3.50
C ARG A 121 2.28 8.83 -3.10
N VAL A 122 1.97 9.43 -1.96
CA VAL A 122 2.84 10.41 -1.31
C VAL A 122 4.06 9.69 -0.75
N PRO A 123 5.30 10.16 -1.00
CA PRO A 123 6.52 9.52 -0.51
C PRO A 123 6.68 9.75 1.01
N PHE A 124 5.98 8.95 1.81
CA PHE A 124 5.95 9.06 3.28
C PHE A 124 5.68 7.70 3.92
N SER A 125 6.31 7.42 5.09
CA SER A 125 6.14 6.23 5.91
C SER A 125 6.57 4.91 5.25
N ILE A 126 6.89 3.90 6.04
CA ILE A 126 7.20 2.55 5.58
C ILE A 126 5.90 1.80 5.29
N ASP A 127 5.04 1.63 6.30
CA ASP A 127 3.82 0.81 6.15
C ASP A 127 2.75 1.49 5.30
N ALA A 128 2.59 2.81 5.35
CA ALA A 128 1.67 3.54 4.48
C ALA A 128 2.04 3.40 2.99
N HIS A 129 3.33 3.36 2.68
CA HIS A 129 3.83 3.24 1.31
C HIS A 129 3.80 1.79 0.77
N ARG A 130 3.61 0.79 1.63
CA ARG A 130 3.57 -0.64 1.25
C ARG A 130 2.32 -0.99 0.44
N SER A 131 2.49 -1.75 -0.63
CA SER A 131 1.36 -2.26 -1.43
C SER A 131 0.58 -3.35 -0.66
N PRO A 132 -0.71 -3.58 -0.96
CA PRO A 132 -1.51 -4.57 -0.21
C PRO A 132 -0.94 -5.99 -0.21
N HIS A 133 -0.37 -6.44 -1.32
CA HIS A 133 0.27 -7.76 -1.41
C HIS A 133 1.59 -7.87 -0.64
N GLN A 134 2.20 -6.73 -0.29
CA GLN A 134 3.45 -6.65 0.48
C GLN A 134 3.21 -6.49 2.00
N GLN A 135 1.95 -6.41 2.43
CA GLN A 135 1.64 -6.30 3.85
C GLN A 135 1.88 -7.61 4.58
N TYR A 136 2.45 -7.53 5.77
CA TYR A 136 2.69 -8.67 6.62
C TYR A 136 1.42 -9.12 7.37
N PHE A 137 0.59 -8.17 7.76
CA PHE A 137 -0.64 -8.41 8.52
C PHE A 137 -1.89 -8.10 7.67
N ALA A 138 -3.02 -8.69 8.04
CA ALA A 138 -4.30 -8.42 7.38
C ALA A 138 -4.74 -6.95 7.52
N ASN A 139 -4.41 -6.31 8.65
CA ASN A 139 -4.67 -4.91 8.89
C ASN A 139 -3.35 -4.12 9.01
N ARG A 140 -3.36 -2.88 8.50
CA ARG A 140 -2.22 -1.96 8.60
C ARG A 140 -1.97 -1.51 10.03
N SER A 141 -0.77 -0.99 10.29
CA SER A 141 -0.43 -0.27 11.51
C SER A 141 -1.28 0.97 11.70
N PHE A 142 -1.29 1.53 12.91
CA PHE A 142 -1.95 2.82 13.17
C PHE A 142 -1.26 3.93 12.42
N ILE A 143 0.07 3.91 12.29
CA ILE A 143 0.85 4.88 11.51
C ILE A 143 0.30 4.96 10.09
N ALA A 144 0.18 3.84 9.40
CA ALA A 144 -0.24 3.79 8.01
C ALA A 144 -1.66 4.30 7.73
N LYS A 145 -2.53 4.28 8.72
CA LYS A 145 -3.90 4.79 8.60
C LYS A 145 -4.01 6.30 8.85
N GLN A 146 -3.01 6.89 9.51
CA GLN A 146 -3.09 8.22 10.12
C GLN A 146 -2.07 9.22 9.55
N VAL A 147 -1.41 8.85 8.49
CA VAL A 147 -0.48 9.70 7.75
C VAL A 147 -1.24 10.51 6.71
N GLY A 148 -1.74 11.66 6.98
CA GLY A 148 -2.35 12.54 5.98
C GLY A 148 -2.97 11.79 4.79
N ASN A 149 -2.85 12.31 3.59
CA ASN A 149 -3.26 11.60 2.37
C ASN A 149 -2.19 10.58 1.96
N VAL A 150 -2.52 9.28 1.97
CA VAL A 150 -1.63 8.22 1.45
C VAL A 150 -1.41 8.41 -0.06
N ARG A 151 -2.39 8.95 -0.77
CA ARG A 151 -2.33 9.33 -2.18
C ARG A 151 -2.90 10.72 -2.39
N ASP A 152 -2.29 11.46 -3.30
CA ASP A 152 -2.72 12.81 -3.64
C ASP A 152 -2.32 13.16 -5.07
N VAL A 153 -2.84 14.25 -5.59
CA VAL A 153 -2.48 14.81 -6.89
C VAL A 153 -1.35 15.79 -6.72
N GLY A 154 -0.27 15.61 -7.48
CA GLY A 154 0.90 16.46 -7.36
C GLY A 154 2.02 16.11 -8.31
N LEU A 155 3.17 16.68 -8.02
CA LEU A 155 4.43 16.50 -8.73
C LEU A 155 5.46 15.85 -7.79
N THR A 156 6.12 14.78 -8.25
CA THR A 156 7.19 14.12 -7.47
C THR A 156 8.48 14.04 -8.28
N PHE A 157 9.58 14.12 -7.54
CA PHE A 157 10.94 13.91 -7.99
C PHE A 157 11.52 12.71 -7.28
N GLY A 158 12.19 11.83 -8.00
CA GLY A 158 12.93 10.70 -7.43
C GLY A 158 14.36 10.70 -7.96
N TYR A 159 15.31 10.39 -7.07
CA TYR A 159 16.71 10.21 -7.42
C TYR A 159 17.30 9.01 -6.70
N THR A 160 17.85 8.08 -7.48
CA THR A 160 18.56 6.91 -6.96
C THR A 160 20.04 7.04 -7.30
N PHE A 161 20.89 7.02 -6.28
CA PHE A 161 22.32 7.16 -6.46
C PHE A 161 22.96 5.86 -6.98
N ASP A 162 23.83 5.96 -7.97
CA ASP A 162 24.48 4.78 -8.56
C ASP A 162 25.60 4.19 -7.66
N LYS A 163 26.30 5.05 -6.89
CA LYS A 163 27.48 4.66 -6.10
C LYS A 163 27.19 4.36 -4.63
N ILE A 164 26.09 4.86 -4.13
CA ILE A 164 25.64 4.64 -2.75
C ILE A 164 24.20 4.13 -2.78
N PRO A 165 23.84 3.18 -1.89
CA PRO A 165 22.50 2.59 -1.90
C PRO A 165 21.44 3.52 -1.27
N LEU A 166 21.38 4.76 -1.76
CA LEU A 166 20.49 5.83 -1.30
C LEU A 166 19.47 6.17 -2.41
N THR A 167 18.20 6.20 -2.03
CA THR A 167 17.12 6.72 -2.85
C THR A 167 16.45 7.88 -2.13
N LEU A 168 16.24 8.98 -2.85
CA LEU A 168 15.51 10.15 -2.38
C LEU A 168 14.26 10.33 -3.21
N GLU A 169 13.16 10.63 -2.57
CA GLU A 169 11.90 11.02 -3.21
C GLU A 169 11.36 12.27 -2.53
N ALA A 170 10.87 13.23 -3.30
CA ALA A 170 10.23 14.42 -2.77
C ALA A 170 9.09 14.85 -3.68
N GLY A 171 8.09 15.56 -3.16
CA GLY A 171 6.99 16.02 -3.99
C GLY A 171 6.15 17.11 -3.32
N THR A 172 5.39 17.79 -4.18
CA THR A 172 4.37 18.77 -3.78
C THR A 172 3.01 18.28 -4.24
N PHE A 173 1.99 18.53 -3.42
CA PHE A 173 0.67 17.94 -3.60
C PHE A 173 -0.42 18.96 -3.29
N ASN A 174 -1.59 18.76 -3.90
CA ASN A 174 -2.74 19.62 -3.67
C ASN A 174 -3.27 19.55 -2.24
N GLY A 175 -3.29 18.37 -1.62
CA GLY A 175 -4.01 18.12 -0.36
C GLY A 175 -5.45 17.64 -0.56
N SER A 176 -5.89 17.48 -1.81
CA SER A 176 -7.26 17.03 -2.16
C SER A 176 -7.49 15.54 -1.91
N GLY A 177 -6.43 14.75 -1.77
CA GLY A 177 -6.53 13.29 -1.74
C GLY A 177 -7.00 12.73 -3.08
N LEU A 178 -7.90 11.74 -3.04
CA LEU A 178 -8.40 11.02 -4.22
C LEU A 178 -9.61 11.69 -4.90
N THR A 179 -10.25 12.66 -4.26
CA THR A 179 -11.53 13.22 -4.67
C THR A 179 -11.48 14.74 -4.82
N ASN A 180 -12.55 15.33 -5.37
CA ASN A 180 -12.76 16.78 -5.44
C ASN A 180 -11.66 17.54 -6.20
N GLN A 181 -11.10 16.97 -7.26
CA GLN A 181 -10.00 17.59 -8.01
C GLN A 181 -10.45 18.75 -8.89
N LYS A 182 -11.67 18.71 -9.45
CA LYS A 182 -12.15 19.63 -10.48
C LYS A 182 -12.10 21.11 -10.08
N ASP A 183 -12.58 21.41 -8.89
CA ASP A 183 -12.69 22.80 -8.41
C ASP A 183 -11.83 23.01 -7.14
N TYR A 184 -10.82 22.15 -6.96
CA TYR A 184 -9.91 22.23 -5.83
C TYR A 184 -8.77 23.21 -6.11
N TRP A 185 -8.88 24.40 -5.56
CA TRP A 185 -7.85 25.42 -5.60
C TRP A 185 -7.30 25.65 -4.20
N THR A 186 -5.98 25.64 -4.04
CA THR A 186 -5.30 25.84 -2.77
C THR A 186 -4.27 26.94 -2.84
N LYS A 187 -4.16 27.73 -1.77
CA LYS A 187 -3.07 28.70 -1.58
C LYS A 187 -1.82 28.06 -0.98
N THR A 188 -1.97 26.88 -0.37
CA THR A 188 -0.90 26.17 0.35
C THR A 188 -0.83 24.74 -0.15
N LEU A 189 0.23 24.42 -0.91
CA LEU A 189 0.51 23.05 -1.29
C LEU A 189 1.04 22.26 -0.09
N ASN A 190 0.69 20.99 -0.04
CA ASN A 190 1.35 20.02 0.83
C ASN A 190 2.70 19.63 0.24
N PHE A 191 3.63 19.16 1.06
CA PHE A 191 4.86 18.57 0.57
C PHE A 191 5.19 17.29 1.33
N SER A 192 5.99 16.44 0.71
CA SER A 192 6.56 15.26 1.35
C SER A 192 7.94 14.97 0.79
N ALA A 193 8.81 14.43 1.64
CA ALA A 193 10.12 13.94 1.23
C ALA A 193 10.46 12.67 2.02
N LYS A 194 11.13 11.73 1.34
CA LYS A 194 11.56 10.43 1.87
C LYS A 194 12.97 10.12 1.43
N ALA A 195 13.78 9.61 2.34
CA ALA A 195 15.09 9.06 2.07
C ALA A 195 15.12 7.59 2.51
N GLN A 196 15.66 6.72 1.67
CA GLN A 196 15.83 5.31 1.96
C GLN A 196 17.29 4.90 1.70
N TYR A 197 17.92 4.28 2.67
CA TYR A 197 19.30 3.81 2.61
C TYR A 197 19.35 2.30 2.86
N VAL A 198 19.89 1.54 1.91
CA VAL A 198 19.94 0.07 1.97
C VAL A 198 21.37 -0.37 2.29
N LEU A 199 21.56 -1.00 3.44
CA LEU A 199 22.86 -1.51 3.89
C LEU A 199 23.11 -2.96 3.43
N PRO A 200 24.38 -3.37 3.20
CA PRO A 200 24.69 -4.68 2.60
C PRO A 200 24.22 -5.90 3.41
N PHE A 201 24.07 -5.77 4.73
CA PHE A 201 23.66 -6.87 5.61
C PHE A 201 22.13 -7.00 5.78
N GLY A 202 21.35 -6.43 4.85
CA GLY A 202 19.90 -6.55 4.82
C GLY A 202 19.15 -5.53 5.69
N LEU A 203 19.83 -4.52 6.24
CA LEU A 203 19.21 -3.42 6.95
C LEU A 203 18.86 -2.28 5.99
N THR A 204 17.60 -1.87 5.98
CA THR A 204 17.12 -0.67 5.30
C THR A 204 16.71 0.37 6.32
N LEU A 205 17.29 1.56 6.23
CA LEU A 205 16.89 2.73 7.02
C LEU A 205 16.04 3.63 6.17
N GLN A 206 14.97 4.18 6.75
CA GLN A 206 14.10 5.14 6.07
C GLN A 206 13.77 6.30 7.00
N GLY A 207 13.78 7.52 6.44
CA GLY A 207 13.29 8.71 7.11
C GLY A 207 12.39 9.48 6.15
N SER A 208 11.34 10.09 6.67
CA SER A 208 10.42 10.88 5.86
C SER A 208 9.83 12.06 6.63
N ILE A 209 9.43 13.10 5.89
CA ILE A 209 8.76 14.28 6.41
C ILE A 209 7.58 14.60 5.50
N GLN A 210 6.45 14.98 6.09
CA GLN A 210 5.29 15.47 5.36
C GLN A 210 4.72 16.71 6.06
N LYS A 211 4.31 17.69 5.27
CA LYS A 211 3.48 18.81 5.71
C LYS A 211 2.13 18.71 5.04
N ILE A 212 1.08 18.73 5.81
CA ILE A 212 -0.30 18.89 5.35
C ILE A 212 -0.90 20.17 5.92
N SER A 213 -1.86 20.73 5.19
CA SER A 213 -2.50 22.00 5.61
C SER A 213 -4.03 21.85 5.57
N PRO A 214 -4.63 21.03 6.45
CA PRO A 214 -6.07 20.94 6.53
C PRO A 214 -6.65 22.22 7.14
N ASN A 215 -7.72 22.75 6.54
CA ASN A 215 -8.54 23.85 7.08
C ASN A 215 -7.77 25.05 7.68
N GLY A 216 -6.64 25.44 7.07
CA GLY A 216 -5.89 26.63 7.45
C GLY A 216 -4.84 26.45 8.56
N GLY A 217 -4.77 25.29 9.19
CA GLY A 217 -3.66 24.88 10.05
C GLY A 217 -2.58 24.13 9.29
N ALA A 218 -1.37 24.05 9.85
CA ALA A 218 -0.35 23.16 9.32
C ALA A 218 -0.04 22.05 10.32
N VAL A 219 0.07 20.83 9.80
CA VAL A 219 0.48 19.65 10.56
C VAL A 219 1.75 19.10 9.91
N TYR A 220 2.81 18.99 10.69
CA TYR A 220 4.05 18.38 10.28
C TYR A 220 4.13 16.94 10.80
N LEU A 221 4.46 16.01 9.93
CA LEU A 221 4.65 14.62 10.25
C LEU A 221 6.12 14.29 10.03
N TYR A 222 6.78 13.75 11.03
CA TYR A 222 8.15 13.27 11.00
C TYR A 222 8.13 11.78 11.24
N ASP A 223 8.75 11.04 10.35
CA ASP A 223 8.72 9.58 10.37
C ASP A 223 10.13 9.03 10.19
N GLY A 224 10.43 7.96 10.88
CA GLY A 224 11.68 7.27 10.76
C GLY A 224 11.55 5.81 11.18
N GLY A 225 12.22 4.94 10.44
CA GLY A 225 12.16 3.53 10.75
C GLY A 225 13.26 2.72 10.08
N ALA A 226 13.26 1.45 10.41
CA ALA A 226 14.24 0.49 9.92
C ALA A 226 13.60 -0.88 9.69
N THR A 227 14.03 -1.55 8.63
CA THR A 227 13.66 -2.94 8.31
C THR A 227 14.92 -3.77 8.19
N LEU A 228 15.05 -4.83 8.97
CA LEU A 228 16.16 -5.78 8.93
C LEU A 228 15.66 -7.13 8.37
N HIS A 229 16.29 -7.59 7.29
CA HIS A 229 16.15 -8.94 6.78
C HIS A 229 17.41 -9.76 7.08
N CYS A 230 17.31 -10.75 7.96
CA CYS A 230 18.44 -11.60 8.35
C CYS A 230 18.02 -13.07 8.32
N GLY A 231 18.48 -13.80 7.29
CA GLY A 231 18.06 -15.18 7.06
C GLY A 231 16.53 -15.28 6.91
N ASN A 232 15.90 -16.04 7.79
CA ASN A 232 14.45 -16.22 7.81
C ASN A 232 13.69 -15.17 8.65
N TRP A 233 14.38 -14.24 9.25
CA TRP A 233 13.82 -13.20 10.10
C TRP A 233 13.63 -11.90 9.33
N THR A 234 12.51 -11.24 9.59
CA THR A 234 12.27 -9.83 9.28
C THR A 234 11.90 -9.12 10.57
N ILE A 235 12.60 -8.04 10.88
CA ILE A 235 12.32 -7.17 12.01
C ILE A 235 12.13 -5.77 11.47
N GLU A 236 11.05 -5.11 11.84
CA GLU A 236 10.76 -3.74 11.40
C GLU A 236 10.29 -2.91 12.57
N GLY A 237 10.72 -1.65 12.60
CA GLY A 237 10.26 -0.65 13.54
C GLY A 237 10.08 0.69 12.84
N GLU A 238 9.00 1.39 13.14
CA GLU A 238 8.63 2.68 12.59
C GLU A 238 8.12 3.59 13.71
N TYR A 239 8.55 4.85 13.71
CA TYR A 239 8.14 5.88 14.65
C TYR A 239 7.63 7.10 13.90
N LEU A 240 6.49 7.61 14.30
CA LEU A 240 5.86 8.81 13.76
C LEU A 240 5.64 9.84 14.87
N ARG A 241 5.99 11.11 14.60
CA ARG A 241 5.57 12.27 15.37
C ARG A 241 4.73 13.20 14.50
N LYS A 242 3.53 13.56 14.98
CA LYS A 242 2.68 14.62 14.40
C LYS A 242 2.79 15.85 15.26
N HIS A 243 3.15 16.97 14.65
CA HIS A 243 3.28 18.26 15.29
C HIS A 243 2.27 19.23 14.67
N TYR A 244 1.42 19.82 15.49
CA TYR A 244 0.40 20.79 15.10
C TYR A 244 0.90 22.20 15.35
N THR A 245 0.88 23.05 14.31
CA THR A 245 1.33 24.44 14.43
C THR A 245 0.42 25.27 15.33
N ASN A 246 0.96 26.35 15.89
CA ASN A 246 0.23 27.32 16.72
C ASN A 246 -0.40 26.71 18.00
N ASN A 247 0.13 25.59 18.50
CA ASN A 247 -0.39 24.89 19.68
C ASN A 247 -1.89 24.55 19.60
N THR A 248 -2.40 24.35 18.38
CA THR A 248 -3.83 24.05 18.15
C THR A 248 -4.22 22.67 18.64
N PHE A 249 -3.26 21.78 18.80
CA PHE A 249 -3.42 20.43 19.33
C PHE A 249 -2.09 19.93 19.90
N SER A 250 -2.14 19.00 20.86
CA SER A 250 -0.94 18.39 21.44
C SER A 250 -0.22 17.51 20.41
N ASP A 251 1.11 17.49 20.47
CA ASP A 251 1.90 16.58 19.65
C ASP A 251 1.53 15.12 19.90
N VAL A 252 1.53 14.32 18.85
CA VAL A 252 1.14 12.91 18.90
C VAL A 252 2.30 12.04 18.45
N ASN A 253 2.58 11.00 19.22
CA ASN A 253 3.57 10.01 18.88
C ASN A 253 2.89 8.68 18.55
N ALA A 254 3.44 7.96 17.58
CA ALA A 254 3.03 6.61 17.22
C ALA A 254 4.24 5.72 17.00
N ILE A 255 4.08 4.44 17.32
CA ILE A 255 5.09 3.40 17.12
C ILE A 255 4.42 2.22 16.46
N ASP A 256 5.09 1.62 15.49
CA ASP A 256 4.82 0.28 14.95
C ASP A 256 6.11 -0.52 15.01
N ALA A 257 6.04 -1.73 15.56
CA ALA A 257 7.18 -2.64 15.57
C ALA A 257 6.70 -4.07 15.41
N PHE A 258 7.33 -4.84 14.53
CA PHE A 258 7.00 -6.25 14.38
C PHE A 258 8.22 -7.13 14.12
N VAL A 259 8.02 -8.41 14.40
CA VAL A 259 8.93 -9.48 14.03
C VAL A 259 8.17 -10.52 13.21
N CYS A 260 8.82 -11.05 12.19
CA CYS A 260 8.32 -12.13 11.34
C CYS A 260 9.40 -13.20 11.19
N TYR A 261 9.05 -14.44 11.48
CA TYR A 261 9.90 -15.60 11.21
C TYR A 261 9.26 -16.45 10.11
N ARG A 262 10.00 -16.67 9.02
CA ARG A 262 9.59 -17.46 7.87
C ARG A 262 10.15 -18.87 7.97
N LEU A 263 9.30 -19.86 8.13
CA LEU A 263 9.64 -21.28 8.10
C LEU A 263 9.44 -21.82 6.67
N PRO A 264 10.51 -22.15 5.93
CA PRO A 264 10.38 -22.74 4.59
C PRO A 264 9.70 -24.11 4.64
N LEU A 265 8.82 -24.37 3.68
CA LEU A 265 8.15 -25.65 3.48
C LEU A 265 8.36 -26.10 2.03
N GLN A 266 8.20 -27.43 1.77
CA GLN A 266 8.49 -28.01 0.45
C GLN A 266 7.28 -28.73 -0.17
N ARG A 267 6.05 -28.36 0.22
CA ARG A 267 4.83 -29.04 -0.25
C ARG A 267 3.85 -28.05 -0.87
N VAL A 268 2.62 -28.02 -0.34
CA VAL A 268 1.54 -27.13 -0.81
C VAL A 268 1.88 -25.66 -0.57
N PHE A 269 2.49 -25.39 0.59
CA PHE A 269 2.94 -24.04 0.94
C PHE A 269 4.46 -23.91 0.71
N ASP A 270 4.89 -22.77 0.19
CA ASP A 270 6.30 -22.40 0.07
C ASP A 270 6.89 -22.13 1.47
N HIS A 271 6.13 -21.46 2.30
CA HIS A 271 6.52 -21.21 3.68
C HIS A 271 5.31 -20.91 4.58
N VAL A 272 5.55 -21.01 5.88
CA VAL A 272 4.67 -20.47 6.92
C VAL A 272 5.41 -19.37 7.66
N SER A 273 4.77 -18.23 7.86
CA SER A 273 5.33 -17.10 8.61
C SER A 273 4.62 -16.96 9.96
N PHE A 274 5.38 -16.78 11.03
CA PHE A 274 4.89 -16.44 12.37
C PHE A 274 5.20 -14.98 12.62
N LEU A 275 4.21 -14.21 13.05
CA LEU A 275 4.30 -12.76 13.13
C LEU A 275 3.77 -12.26 14.47
N GLU A 276 4.47 -11.26 15.01
CA GLU A 276 4.04 -10.54 16.20
C GLU A 276 4.27 -9.05 15.98
N ARG A 277 3.25 -8.21 16.26
CA ARG A 277 3.33 -6.76 16.13
C ARG A 277 2.80 -6.08 17.38
N TYR A 278 3.50 -5.04 17.78
CA TYR A 278 3.01 -4.03 18.71
C TYR A 278 2.90 -2.69 17.99
N ASP A 279 1.75 -2.04 18.05
CA ASP A 279 1.57 -0.69 17.58
C ASP A 279 0.77 0.15 18.57
N GLN A 280 1.09 1.46 18.63
CA GLN A 280 0.42 2.42 19.49
C GLN A 280 0.34 3.79 18.82
N MET A 281 -0.67 4.57 19.17
CA MET A 281 -0.84 5.96 18.76
C MET A 281 -1.60 6.73 19.83
N GLY A 282 -1.17 7.97 20.11
CA GLY A 282 -1.89 8.89 20.98
C GLY A 282 -3.19 9.43 20.36
N ASN A 283 -3.96 10.20 21.14
CA ASN A 283 -5.09 10.95 20.60
C ASN A 283 -4.61 11.83 19.45
N HIS A 284 -5.26 11.76 18.28
CA HIS A 284 -4.82 12.56 17.15
C HIS A 284 -5.98 13.21 16.41
N SER A 285 -5.65 14.28 15.69
CA SER A 285 -6.54 14.99 14.78
C SER A 285 -5.97 14.96 13.36
N ASN A 286 -6.83 14.82 12.35
CA ASN A 286 -6.50 15.03 10.95
C ASN A 286 -6.77 16.45 10.48
N GLY A 287 -6.99 17.38 11.42
CA GLY A 287 -7.21 18.79 11.16
C GLY A 287 -8.66 19.16 10.92
N GLN A 288 -9.62 18.30 11.24
CA GLN A 288 -11.03 18.66 11.20
C GLN A 288 -11.38 19.54 12.43
N LEU A 289 -12.10 20.63 12.16
CA LEU A 289 -12.57 21.53 13.18
C LEU A 289 -14.00 21.18 13.56
N ASN A 290 -14.33 21.34 14.85
CA ASN A 290 -15.72 21.30 15.31
C ASN A 290 -16.44 22.65 15.01
N ALA A 291 -17.70 22.76 15.41
CA ALA A 291 -18.50 23.97 15.21
C ALA A 291 -17.90 25.22 15.87
N ASP A 292 -17.10 25.04 16.92
CA ASP A 292 -16.43 26.11 17.66
C ASP A 292 -15.03 26.44 17.12
N GLY A 293 -14.62 25.81 16.01
CA GLY A 293 -13.32 26.04 15.40
C GLY A 293 -12.15 25.34 16.13
N VAL A 294 -12.43 24.38 17.02
CA VAL A 294 -11.43 23.58 17.73
C VAL A 294 -11.16 22.27 17.01
N LEU A 295 -9.90 21.86 16.95
CA LEU A 295 -9.52 20.56 16.35
C LEU A 295 -10.16 19.40 17.11
N GLN A 296 -10.83 18.54 16.34
CA GLN A 296 -11.45 17.33 16.87
C GLN A 296 -10.43 16.20 17.01
N ILE A 297 -10.63 15.34 18.01
CA ILE A 297 -9.97 14.05 18.08
C ILE A 297 -10.67 13.11 17.10
N ASP A 298 -9.96 12.75 16.02
CA ASP A 298 -10.48 11.79 15.02
C ASP A 298 -10.39 10.36 15.52
N ASP A 299 -9.32 10.04 16.26
CA ASP A 299 -9.13 8.74 16.89
C ASP A 299 -8.55 8.89 18.30
N ALA A 300 -9.05 8.08 19.23
CA ALA A 300 -8.57 8.01 20.60
C ALA A 300 -7.22 7.29 20.71
N ALA A 301 -6.48 7.62 21.77
CA ALA A 301 -5.24 6.93 22.13
C ALA A 301 -5.49 5.43 22.32
N ARG A 302 -4.67 4.62 21.67
CA ARG A 302 -4.79 3.18 21.71
C ARG A 302 -3.46 2.46 21.45
N LYS A 303 -3.42 1.23 21.93
CA LYS A 303 -2.35 0.26 21.69
C LYS A 303 -2.97 -1.01 21.11
N ARG A 304 -2.20 -1.73 20.33
CA ARG A 304 -2.62 -3.03 19.81
C ARG A 304 -1.45 -4.01 19.81
N VAL A 305 -1.74 -5.25 20.15
CA VAL A 305 -0.88 -6.40 19.91
C VAL A 305 -1.55 -7.27 18.85
N THR A 306 -0.80 -7.64 17.82
CA THR A 306 -1.30 -8.52 16.75
C THR A 306 -0.40 -9.74 16.63
N SER A 307 -0.93 -10.92 16.95
CA SER A 307 -0.28 -12.20 16.68
C SER A 307 -0.81 -12.79 15.40
N GLY A 308 0.06 -13.33 14.55
CA GLY A 308 -0.32 -13.79 13.22
C GLY A 308 0.41 -15.03 12.74
N VAL A 309 -0.29 -15.79 11.88
CA VAL A 309 0.30 -16.86 11.07
C VAL A 309 -0.14 -16.67 9.62
N THR A 310 0.82 -16.72 8.70
CA THR A 310 0.56 -16.63 7.26
C THR A 310 1.05 -17.87 6.56
N PHE A 311 0.16 -18.51 5.80
CA PHE A 311 0.46 -19.62 4.91
C PHE A 311 0.60 -19.07 3.48
N SER A 312 1.83 -19.06 2.95
CA SER A 312 2.10 -18.59 1.59
C SER A 312 2.18 -19.77 0.63
N PHE A 313 1.41 -19.71 -0.45
CA PHE A 313 1.45 -20.72 -1.51
C PHE A 313 2.76 -20.60 -2.30
N SER A 314 3.03 -21.60 -3.15
CA SER A 314 4.25 -21.61 -3.95
C SER A 314 4.37 -20.39 -4.85
N LYS A 315 5.60 -20.02 -5.24
CA LYS A 315 5.88 -18.86 -6.10
C LYS A 315 5.10 -18.82 -7.43
N LYS A 316 4.55 -19.95 -7.87
CA LYS A 316 3.67 -20.03 -9.05
C LYS A 316 2.24 -19.55 -8.77
N ILE A 317 1.82 -19.60 -7.51
CA ILE A 317 0.51 -19.16 -7.02
C ILE A 317 0.78 -18.10 -5.97
N ASN A 318 0.79 -16.85 -6.37
CA ASN A 318 1.07 -15.74 -5.45
C ASN A 318 -0.17 -15.45 -4.60
N ALA A 319 -0.40 -16.30 -3.59
CA ALA A 319 -1.53 -16.26 -2.69
C ALA A 319 -1.10 -16.53 -1.25
N ASP A 320 -1.75 -15.86 -0.32
CA ASP A 320 -1.56 -16.01 1.12
C ASP A 320 -2.90 -16.25 1.81
N ILE A 321 -2.86 -17.11 2.84
CA ILE A 321 -3.90 -17.19 3.86
C ILE A 321 -3.30 -16.61 5.14
N ARG A 322 -3.86 -15.51 5.65
CA ARG A 322 -3.42 -14.82 6.85
C ARG A 322 -4.42 -15.03 7.96
N LEU A 323 -3.95 -15.49 9.11
CA LEU A 323 -4.72 -15.63 10.33
C LEU A 323 -4.12 -14.67 11.34
N ASN A 324 -4.88 -13.69 11.82
CA ASN A 324 -4.42 -12.73 12.82
C ASN A 324 -5.40 -12.69 14.01
N TYR A 325 -4.86 -12.46 15.19
CA TYR A 325 -5.62 -12.03 16.34
C TYR A 325 -5.15 -10.67 16.79
N GLU A 326 -6.05 -9.70 16.89
CA GLU A 326 -5.78 -8.32 17.29
C GLU A 326 -6.37 -8.04 18.66
N LYS A 327 -5.52 -7.72 19.63
CA LYS A 327 -5.89 -7.29 20.98
C LYS A 327 -5.67 -5.80 21.11
N TYR A 328 -6.73 -5.08 21.46
CA TYR A 328 -6.73 -3.62 21.61
C TYR A 328 -6.77 -3.21 23.07
N PHE A 329 -6.07 -2.13 23.38
CA PHE A 329 -6.02 -1.49 24.68
C PHE A 329 -6.29 0.01 24.52
N TYR A 330 -7.32 0.50 25.18
CA TYR A 330 -7.74 1.89 25.15
C TYR A 330 -7.65 2.51 26.53
N ASP A 331 -7.22 3.77 26.60
CA ASP A 331 -7.35 4.57 27.82
C ASP A 331 -8.83 4.87 28.13
N ASN A 332 -9.63 5.10 27.09
CA ASN A 332 -11.08 5.21 27.15
C ASN A 332 -11.76 4.31 26.11
N LYS A 333 -12.21 3.15 26.53
CA LYS A 333 -12.83 2.15 25.65
C LYS A 333 -14.15 2.61 25.00
N ALA A 334 -14.86 3.59 25.59
CA ALA A 334 -16.08 4.13 25.00
C ALA A 334 -15.83 4.85 23.66
N LEU A 335 -14.58 5.27 23.43
CA LEU A 335 -14.17 5.93 22.18
C LEU A 335 -13.66 4.92 21.11
N ALA A 336 -13.66 3.61 21.42
CA ALA A 336 -13.21 2.59 20.48
C ALA A 336 -14.15 2.50 19.26
N LYS A 337 -13.58 2.64 18.05
CA LYS A 337 -14.33 2.44 16.81
C LYS A 337 -14.77 0.99 16.66
N PRO A 338 -15.93 0.70 16.06
CA PRO A 338 -16.40 -0.68 15.86
C PRO A 338 -15.36 -1.57 15.15
N SER A 339 -14.61 -1.03 14.20
CA SER A 339 -13.57 -1.76 13.46
C SER A 339 -12.26 -1.96 14.22
N GLU A 340 -12.09 -1.36 15.40
CA GLU A 340 -10.84 -1.34 16.17
C GLU A 340 -11.08 -1.91 17.58
N ARG A 341 -11.67 -3.11 17.65
CA ARG A 341 -11.91 -3.90 18.84
C ARG A 341 -11.22 -5.25 18.73
N ASP A 342 -11.10 -5.96 19.85
CA ASP A 342 -10.51 -7.29 19.90
C ASP A 342 -11.15 -8.23 18.89
N LYS A 343 -10.34 -8.80 17.99
CA LYS A 343 -10.88 -9.62 16.90
C LYS A 343 -9.92 -10.67 16.37
N ALA A 344 -10.50 -11.76 15.90
CA ALA A 344 -9.86 -12.70 15.01
C ALA A 344 -10.12 -12.29 13.54
N VAL A 345 -9.10 -12.41 12.70
CA VAL A 345 -9.16 -12.08 11.28
C VAL A 345 -8.62 -13.23 10.46
N ILE A 346 -9.38 -13.66 9.46
CA ILE A 346 -8.91 -14.52 8.38
C ILE A 346 -8.91 -13.72 7.09
N GLU A 347 -7.81 -13.72 6.36
CA GLU A 347 -7.70 -13.06 5.05
C GLU A 347 -7.18 -14.03 3.99
N LEU A 348 -7.81 -14.01 2.83
CA LEU A 348 -7.28 -14.59 1.60
C LEU A 348 -6.81 -13.47 0.68
N MET A 349 -5.52 -13.49 0.31
CA MET A 349 -4.90 -12.56 -0.62
C MET A 349 -4.40 -13.31 -1.85
N VAL A 350 -4.69 -12.79 -3.03
CA VAL A 350 -4.15 -13.25 -4.32
C VAL A 350 -3.57 -12.06 -5.06
N HIS A 351 -2.36 -12.25 -5.63
CA HIS A 351 -1.68 -11.25 -6.45
C HIS A 351 -1.23 -11.88 -7.78
N PHE A 352 -1.41 -11.19 -8.89
CA PHE A 352 -1.04 -11.63 -10.23
C PHE A 352 -0.48 -10.49 -11.07
#